data_f8262e3ad8e2204bffcdcb1b8e5b2094
#
_entry.id   f8262e3ad8e2204bffcdcb1b8e5b2094
#
_cell.length_a   1.000
_cell.length_b   1.000
_cell.length_c   1.000
_cell.angle_alpha   90.00
_cell.angle_beta   90.00
_cell.angle_gamma   90.00
#
_symmetry.space_group_name_H-M   'P 1'
#
loop_
_entity.id
_entity.type
_entity.pdbx_description
1 polymer ?
#
loop_
_entity_poly.entity_id
_entity_poly.type
_entity_poly.pdbx_seq_one_letter_code
_entity_poly.pdbx_strand_id
1 'polypeptide(L)'
;MRVIPKDKVIFHFNPTNPANYTVEDGETFWVECDDCYSGQITDESVKRPDIDIGIMDCAVGPIAIGGAHPGDTLCVEVMAIDLAPQGVMVTSVGLGVLGDHITEPNTKIIPVHDGFAHFSDDIKLPLTPMIGVMGVATKSGEIHCAVPEDHGANMDTKLVRVGSR
;
A
#
# COMPACT_ATOMS: atom_id res chain seq x y z
N MET A 1 10.76 -15.42 -12.67
CA MET A 1 10.97 -14.13 -12.01
C MET A 1 10.85 -14.35 -10.52
N ARG A 2 11.71 -13.74 -9.72
CA ARG A 2 11.70 -13.85 -8.24
C ARG A 2 10.44 -13.20 -7.68
N VAL A 3 9.90 -13.75 -6.58
CA VAL A 3 8.80 -13.17 -5.81
C VAL A 3 9.32 -12.87 -4.41
N ILE A 4 9.11 -11.65 -3.95
CA ILE A 4 9.30 -11.22 -2.57
C ILE A 4 7.94 -11.34 -1.89
N PRO A 5 7.79 -12.26 -0.92
CA PRO A 5 6.51 -12.48 -0.25
C PRO A 5 6.21 -11.36 0.76
N LYS A 6 4.93 -11.22 1.10
CA LYS A 6 4.45 -10.24 2.08
C LYS A 6 4.60 -10.66 3.56
N ASP A 7 5.40 -11.67 3.83
CA ASP A 7 5.61 -12.21 5.19
C ASP A 7 6.50 -11.33 6.08
N LYS A 8 7.17 -10.34 5.49
CA LYS A 8 8.00 -9.37 6.19
C LYS A 8 7.54 -7.96 5.81
N VAL A 9 7.00 -7.25 6.77
CA VAL A 9 6.51 -5.88 6.60
C VAL A 9 7.07 -4.96 7.69
N ILE A 10 7.06 -3.68 7.38
CA ILE A 10 7.34 -2.61 8.33
C ILE A 10 6.11 -1.71 8.42
N PHE A 11 5.93 -1.10 9.58
CA PHE A 11 4.91 -0.06 9.83
C PHE A 11 5.55 1.32 10.03
N HIS A 12 6.88 1.37 10.12
CA HIS A 12 7.64 2.61 10.24
C HIS A 12 8.89 2.52 9.37
N PHE A 13 9.16 3.58 8.63
CA PHE A 13 10.44 3.78 7.98
C PHE A 13 11.45 4.33 8.99
N ASN A 14 12.59 3.69 9.12
CA ASN A 14 13.71 4.18 9.93
C ASN A 14 15.05 3.64 9.38
N PRO A 15 16.20 4.26 9.72
CA PRO A 15 17.49 3.86 9.19
C PRO A 15 18.05 2.57 9.81
N THR A 16 17.42 2.06 10.88
CA THR A 16 17.89 0.88 11.62
C THR A 16 17.08 -0.38 11.35
N ASN A 17 16.05 -0.31 10.53
CA ASN A 17 15.31 -1.49 10.09
C ASN A 17 16.26 -2.44 9.34
N PRO A 18 16.46 -3.68 9.80
CA PRO A 18 17.30 -4.62 9.09
C PRO A 18 16.67 -4.99 7.75
N ALA A 19 17.47 -5.12 6.70
CA ALA A 19 16.99 -5.62 5.43
C ALA A 19 16.54 -7.08 5.56
N ASN A 20 15.32 -7.36 5.13
CA ASN A 20 14.76 -8.71 5.09
C ASN A 20 15.04 -9.41 3.76
N TYR A 21 15.24 -8.62 2.71
CA TYR A 21 15.52 -9.10 1.35
C TYR A 21 16.65 -8.29 0.73
N THR A 22 17.32 -8.88 -0.26
CA THR A 22 18.33 -8.17 -1.07
C THR A 22 18.07 -8.44 -2.54
N VAL A 23 18.13 -7.41 -3.35
CA VAL A 23 18.05 -7.47 -4.82
C VAL A 23 19.28 -6.81 -5.44
N GLU A 24 19.58 -7.15 -6.68
CA GLU A 24 20.66 -6.48 -7.42
C GLU A 24 20.13 -5.25 -8.17
N ASP A 25 21.03 -4.31 -8.48
CA ASP A 25 20.68 -3.18 -9.33
C ASP A 25 20.20 -3.67 -10.71
N GLY A 26 19.07 -3.13 -11.15
CA GLY A 26 18.39 -3.54 -12.38
C GLY A 26 17.63 -4.88 -12.30
N GLU A 27 17.58 -5.54 -11.14
CA GLU A 27 16.80 -6.77 -10.98
C GLU A 27 15.30 -6.47 -11.11
N THR A 28 14.58 -7.32 -11.86
CA THR A 28 13.12 -7.32 -11.94
C THR A 28 12.55 -8.44 -11.10
N PHE A 29 11.61 -8.09 -10.22
CA PHE A 29 10.98 -9.03 -9.29
C PHE A 29 9.53 -8.64 -9.00
N TRP A 30 8.73 -9.59 -8.50
CA TRP A 30 7.42 -9.34 -7.95
C TRP A 30 7.50 -9.07 -6.45
N VAL A 31 6.62 -8.21 -5.96
CA VAL A 31 6.39 -7.99 -4.53
C VAL A 31 4.94 -8.29 -4.23
N GLU A 32 4.66 -9.24 -3.35
CA GLU A 32 3.32 -9.44 -2.80
C GLU A 32 3.03 -8.37 -1.76
N CYS A 33 1.86 -7.75 -1.83
CA CYS A 33 1.44 -6.70 -0.90
C CYS A 33 0.07 -7.01 -0.32
N ASP A 34 -0.18 -6.53 0.88
CA ASP A 34 -1.54 -6.41 1.41
C ASP A 34 -2.17 -5.08 1.00
N ASP A 35 -3.47 -4.96 1.24
CA ASP A 35 -4.17 -3.68 1.17
C ASP A 35 -3.77 -2.77 2.37
N CYS A 36 -4.25 -1.52 2.36
CA CYS A 36 -3.96 -0.57 3.44
C CYS A 36 -4.45 -1.02 4.83
N TYR A 37 -5.35 -1.98 4.90
CA TYR A 37 -5.86 -2.56 6.15
C TYR A 37 -5.07 -3.80 6.59
N SER A 38 -3.97 -4.15 5.90
CA SER A 38 -3.17 -5.37 6.17
C SER A 38 -4.02 -6.65 6.15
N GLY A 39 -5.02 -6.71 5.26
CA GLY A 39 -5.89 -7.85 5.11
C GLY A 39 -6.87 -8.10 6.26
N GLN A 40 -7.01 -7.16 7.21
CA GLN A 40 -7.88 -7.31 8.37
C GLN A 40 -9.38 -7.31 8.03
N ILE A 41 -9.77 -6.65 6.94
CA ILE A 41 -11.18 -6.56 6.52
C ILE A 41 -11.44 -7.62 5.47
N THR A 42 -12.03 -8.73 5.87
CA THR A 42 -12.28 -9.90 5.01
C THR A 42 -13.70 -9.92 4.45
N ASP A 43 -14.63 -9.27 5.13
CA ASP A 43 -16.04 -9.19 4.75
C ASP A 43 -16.70 -7.92 5.30
N GLU A 44 -17.97 -7.69 4.93
CA GLU A 44 -18.70 -6.47 5.28
C GLU A 44 -19.11 -6.39 6.77
N SER A 45 -18.97 -7.45 7.54
CA SER A 45 -19.25 -7.43 9.00
C SER A 45 -18.14 -6.74 9.78
N VAL A 46 -16.88 -6.81 9.29
CA VAL A 46 -15.73 -6.16 9.90
C VAL A 46 -15.77 -4.66 9.60
N LYS A 47 -15.87 -3.84 10.64
CA LYS A 47 -15.92 -2.38 10.51
C LYS A 47 -14.57 -1.77 10.86
N ARG A 48 -14.28 -0.58 10.30
CA ARG A 48 -13.01 0.10 10.57
C ARG A 48 -12.68 0.28 12.07
N PRO A 49 -13.62 0.56 12.96
CA PRO A 49 -13.33 0.60 14.41
C PRO A 49 -12.94 -0.74 15.03
N ASP A 50 -13.19 -1.86 14.34
CA ASP A 50 -12.91 -3.21 14.86
C ASP A 50 -11.49 -3.70 14.54
N ILE A 51 -10.76 -2.97 13.68
CA ILE A 51 -9.41 -3.34 13.26
C ILE A 51 -8.32 -2.61 14.05
N ASP A 52 -7.14 -3.20 14.08
CA ASP A 52 -5.95 -2.54 14.64
C ASP A 52 -5.41 -1.51 13.63
N ILE A 53 -5.58 -0.23 13.94
CA ILE A 53 -5.09 0.87 13.11
C ILE A 53 -3.56 1.01 13.14
N GLY A 54 -2.88 0.43 14.16
CA GLY A 54 -1.43 0.46 14.28
C GLY A 54 -0.70 -0.40 13.25
N ILE A 55 -1.42 -1.32 12.60
CA ILE A 55 -0.87 -2.18 11.55
C ILE A 55 -1.44 -1.87 10.16
N MET A 56 -1.99 -0.68 9.97
CA MET A 56 -2.40 -0.20 8.65
C MET A 56 -1.21 0.36 7.85
N ASP A 57 -1.41 0.47 6.54
CA ASP A 57 -0.47 1.10 5.61
C ASP A 57 0.95 0.51 5.67
N CYS A 58 1.07 -0.80 5.82
CA CYS A 58 2.37 -1.47 5.87
C CYS A 58 3.14 -1.38 4.54
N ALA A 59 4.47 -1.47 4.63
CA ALA A 59 5.34 -1.65 3.48
C ALA A 59 6.07 -2.99 3.56
N VAL A 60 6.11 -3.73 2.46
CA VAL A 60 6.87 -4.99 2.35
C VAL A 60 8.37 -4.71 2.30
N GLY A 61 9.13 -5.46 3.07
CA GLY A 61 10.57 -5.30 3.14
C GLY A 61 11.09 -5.12 4.57
N PRO A 62 12.16 -4.35 4.81
CA PRO A 62 12.96 -3.58 3.83
C PRO A 62 13.69 -4.45 2.81
N ILE A 63 13.83 -3.92 1.61
CA ILE A 63 14.54 -4.55 0.49
C ILE A 63 15.84 -3.77 0.28
N ALA A 64 16.98 -4.38 0.56
CA ALA A 64 18.29 -3.80 0.24
C ALA A 64 18.60 -3.97 -1.25
N ILE A 65 19.27 -2.99 -1.82
CA ILE A 65 19.75 -3.04 -3.21
C ILE A 65 21.26 -3.18 -3.18
N GLY A 66 21.79 -4.20 -3.86
CA GLY A 66 23.21 -4.46 -3.91
C GLY A 66 23.99 -3.25 -4.44
N GLY A 67 25.00 -2.81 -3.68
CA GLY A 67 25.83 -1.65 -4.04
C GLY A 67 25.24 -0.26 -3.80
N ALA A 68 23.97 -0.15 -3.37
CA ALA A 68 23.37 1.15 -3.06
C ALA A 68 23.83 1.69 -1.70
N HIS A 69 24.05 3.01 -1.61
CA HIS A 69 24.51 3.71 -0.42
C HIS A 69 23.63 4.91 -0.08
N PRO A 70 23.63 5.37 1.16
CA PRO A 70 22.96 6.61 1.53
C PRO A 70 23.43 7.79 0.67
N GLY A 71 22.49 8.50 0.07
CA GLY A 71 22.74 9.61 -0.86
C GLY A 71 22.59 9.25 -2.34
N ASP A 72 22.49 7.97 -2.68
CA ASP A 72 22.16 7.55 -4.02
C ASP A 72 20.69 7.83 -4.35
N THR A 73 20.39 7.98 -5.64
CA THR A 73 19.02 8.11 -6.12
C THR A 73 18.50 6.73 -6.54
N LEU A 74 17.43 6.28 -5.90
CA LEU A 74 16.74 5.06 -6.28
C LEU A 74 15.73 5.35 -7.39
N CYS A 75 15.83 4.60 -8.50
CA CYS A 75 14.83 4.58 -9.55
C CYS A 75 14.06 3.25 -9.51
N VAL A 76 12.75 3.34 -9.27
CA VAL A 76 11.85 2.18 -9.28
C VAL A 76 10.94 2.28 -10.50
N GLU A 77 11.00 1.32 -11.40
CA GLU A 77 10.08 1.20 -12.53
C GLU A 77 8.95 0.23 -12.20
N VAL A 78 7.70 0.71 -12.24
CA VAL A 78 6.52 -0.13 -12.02
C VAL A 78 6.11 -0.76 -13.34
N MET A 79 6.39 -2.04 -13.52
CA MET A 79 6.16 -2.78 -14.76
C MET A 79 4.75 -3.38 -14.84
N ALA A 80 4.21 -3.85 -13.72
CA ALA A 80 2.87 -4.44 -13.63
C ALA A 80 2.31 -4.29 -12.22
N ILE A 81 0.99 -4.27 -12.10
CA ILE A 81 0.25 -4.34 -10.84
C ILE A 81 -0.90 -5.31 -11.04
N ASP A 82 -0.83 -6.46 -10.36
CA ASP A 82 -1.89 -7.47 -10.35
C ASP A 82 -2.74 -7.27 -9.08
N LEU A 83 -4.02 -7.03 -9.28
CA LEU A 83 -4.94 -6.76 -8.17
C LEU A 83 -5.56 -8.06 -7.64
N ALA A 84 -5.88 -8.06 -6.35
CA ALA A 84 -6.76 -9.06 -5.76
C ALA A 84 -8.17 -9.01 -6.42
N PRO A 85 -8.95 -10.11 -6.38
CA PRO A 85 -10.27 -10.15 -7.00
C PRO A 85 -11.32 -9.30 -6.28
N GLN A 86 -10.96 -8.67 -5.17
CA GLN A 86 -11.80 -7.76 -4.41
C GLN A 86 -11.01 -6.60 -3.83
N GLY A 87 -11.68 -5.47 -3.67
CA GLY A 87 -11.22 -4.32 -2.91
C GLY A 87 -12.12 -4.04 -1.71
N VAL A 88 -11.67 -3.18 -0.82
CA VAL A 88 -12.39 -2.77 0.39
C VAL A 88 -12.61 -1.26 0.36
N MET A 89 -13.82 -0.83 0.69
CA MET A 89 -14.14 0.56 0.94
C MET A 89 -14.84 0.69 2.28
N VAL A 90 -14.45 1.66 3.08
CA VAL A 90 -15.08 1.92 4.38
C VAL A 90 -15.53 3.37 4.50
N THR A 91 -16.58 3.58 5.31
CA THR A 91 -16.92 4.87 5.88
C THR A 91 -16.88 4.75 7.41
N SER A 92 -16.51 5.81 8.09
CA SER A 92 -16.47 5.83 9.54
C SER A 92 -16.81 7.23 10.06
N VAL A 93 -17.44 7.27 11.23
CA VAL A 93 -17.83 8.52 11.88
C VAL A 93 -16.61 9.42 12.08
N GLY A 94 -16.72 10.67 11.69
CA GLY A 94 -15.66 11.67 11.83
C GLY A 94 -14.48 11.54 10.86
N LEU A 95 -14.52 10.60 9.90
CA LEU A 95 -13.42 10.38 8.95
C LEU A 95 -13.78 10.81 7.52
N GLY A 96 -12.82 11.48 6.87
CA GLY A 96 -12.96 11.97 5.51
C GLY A 96 -13.83 13.23 5.41
N VAL A 97 -14.01 13.71 4.17
CA VAL A 97 -14.68 15.01 3.88
C VAL A 97 -16.14 15.04 4.34
N LEU A 98 -16.79 13.88 4.37
CA LEU A 98 -18.19 13.74 4.79
C LEU A 98 -18.34 13.08 6.17
N GLY A 99 -17.24 13.00 6.94
CA GLY A 99 -17.22 12.33 8.24
C GLY A 99 -18.30 12.78 9.22
N ASP A 100 -18.64 14.08 9.22
CA ASP A 100 -19.69 14.64 10.07
C ASP A 100 -21.11 14.21 9.67
N HIS A 101 -21.27 13.69 8.45
CA HIS A 101 -22.54 13.16 7.94
C HIS A 101 -22.67 11.64 8.12
N ILE A 102 -21.60 10.97 8.52
CA ILE A 102 -21.60 9.52 8.76
C ILE A 102 -22.07 9.26 10.18
N THR A 103 -23.19 8.55 10.34
CA THR A 103 -23.79 8.23 11.63
C THR A 103 -23.35 6.88 12.18
N GLU A 104 -22.91 5.97 11.30
CA GLU A 104 -22.43 4.64 11.67
C GLU A 104 -21.33 4.18 10.69
N PRO A 105 -20.35 3.37 11.15
CA PRO A 105 -19.34 2.82 10.27
C PRO A 105 -19.94 1.80 9.31
N ASN A 106 -19.49 1.83 8.06
CA ASN A 106 -19.89 0.88 7.04
C ASN A 106 -18.68 0.34 6.29
N THR A 107 -18.78 -0.91 5.86
CA THR A 107 -17.78 -1.60 5.04
C THR A 107 -18.46 -2.13 3.79
N LYS A 108 -17.82 -1.96 2.65
CA LYS A 108 -18.24 -2.53 1.38
C LYS A 108 -17.10 -3.31 0.77
N ILE A 109 -17.35 -4.56 0.41
CA ILE A 109 -16.47 -5.38 -0.41
C ILE A 109 -16.83 -5.13 -1.87
N ILE A 110 -15.84 -4.78 -2.67
CA ILE A 110 -16.02 -4.38 -4.07
C ILE A 110 -15.35 -5.43 -4.95
N PRO A 111 -16.11 -6.22 -5.72
CA PRO A 111 -15.55 -7.15 -6.70
C PRO A 111 -14.70 -6.41 -7.75
N VAL A 112 -13.52 -6.99 -8.07
CA VAL A 112 -12.58 -6.46 -9.04
C VAL A 112 -12.36 -7.50 -10.14
N HIS A 113 -12.89 -7.22 -11.32
CA HIS A 113 -12.74 -8.09 -12.50
C HIS A 113 -13.06 -7.34 -13.81
N ASP A 114 -12.71 -7.91 -14.94
CA ASP A 114 -12.99 -7.37 -16.28
C ASP A 114 -12.56 -5.90 -16.49
N GLY A 115 -11.50 -5.47 -15.79
CA GLY A 115 -10.99 -4.09 -15.87
C GLY A 115 -11.79 -3.07 -15.06
N PHE A 116 -12.69 -3.50 -14.18
CA PHE A 116 -13.53 -2.62 -13.36
C PHE A 116 -13.58 -3.05 -11.89
N ALA A 117 -13.75 -2.05 -11.02
CA ALA A 117 -14.25 -2.21 -9.66
C ALA A 117 -15.78 -2.05 -9.69
N HIS A 118 -16.50 -3.09 -9.31
CA HIS A 118 -17.97 -3.17 -9.37
C HIS A 118 -18.58 -2.65 -8.08
N PHE A 119 -18.75 -1.32 -8.00
CA PHE A 119 -19.26 -0.67 -6.79
C PHE A 119 -20.73 -1.02 -6.49
N SER A 120 -21.56 -1.10 -7.51
CA SER A 120 -22.95 -1.54 -7.42
C SER A 120 -23.40 -2.10 -8.78
N ASP A 121 -24.65 -2.54 -8.89
CA ASP A 121 -25.23 -3.01 -10.16
C ASP A 121 -25.15 -1.94 -11.26
N ASP A 122 -25.29 -0.67 -10.87
CA ASP A 122 -25.33 0.48 -11.78
C ASP A 122 -23.99 1.23 -11.88
N ILE A 123 -23.06 1.01 -10.95
CA ILE A 123 -21.81 1.79 -10.85
C ILE A 123 -20.60 0.86 -10.99
N LYS A 124 -19.86 1.07 -12.08
CA LYS A 124 -18.59 0.41 -12.36
C LYS A 124 -17.51 1.46 -12.55
N LEU A 125 -16.41 1.32 -11.84
CA LEU A 125 -15.27 2.22 -11.90
C LEU A 125 -14.15 1.58 -12.72
N PRO A 126 -13.68 2.22 -13.81
CA PRO A 126 -12.52 1.70 -14.54
C PRO A 126 -11.31 1.60 -13.61
N LEU A 127 -10.59 0.48 -13.69
CA LEU A 127 -9.41 0.27 -12.88
C LEU A 127 -8.25 1.18 -13.31
N THR A 128 -7.66 1.84 -12.34
CA THR A 128 -6.40 2.59 -12.49
C THR A 128 -5.49 2.22 -11.31
N PRO A 129 -4.92 0.99 -11.31
CA PRO A 129 -4.13 0.51 -10.19
C PRO A 129 -2.94 1.42 -9.90
N MET A 130 -2.67 1.61 -8.61
CA MET A 130 -1.52 2.38 -8.14
C MET A 130 -0.93 1.75 -6.88
N ILE A 131 0.29 2.13 -6.53
CA ILE A 131 0.95 1.77 -5.28
C ILE A 131 0.82 2.95 -4.33
N GLY A 132 0.15 2.73 -3.19
CA GLY A 132 -0.06 3.78 -2.18
C GLY A 132 1.20 4.06 -1.38
N VAL A 133 1.83 3.02 -0.83
CA VAL A 133 2.98 3.12 0.07
C VAL A 133 4.25 2.66 -0.63
N MET A 134 5.18 3.56 -0.83
CA MET A 134 6.53 3.27 -1.32
C MET A 134 7.51 4.31 -0.77
N GLY A 135 8.63 3.87 -0.23
CA GLY A 135 9.61 4.79 0.34
C GLY A 135 10.96 4.15 0.59
N VAL A 136 11.88 4.97 1.06
CA VAL A 136 13.23 4.59 1.46
C VAL A 136 13.44 4.81 2.96
N ALA A 137 14.48 4.24 3.53
CA ALA A 137 14.84 4.50 4.92
C ALA A 137 15.03 6.01 5.16
N THR A 138 14.54 6.49 6.29
CA THR A 138 14.71 7.88 6.71
C THR A 138 16.18 8.17 7.03
N LYS A 139 16.59 9.44 6.93
CA LYS A 139 17.94 9.86 7.33
C LYS A 139 18.18 9.66 8.83
N SER A 140 17.16 9.91 9.63
CA SER A 140 17.16 9.76 11.08
C SER A 140 15.72 9.73 11.59
N GLY A 141 15.54 9.13 12.77
CA GLY A 141 14.22 9.03 13.38
C GLY A 141 13.35 7.95 12.72
N GLU A 142 12.14 7.88 13.17
CA GLU A 142 11.14 6.88 12.79
C GLU A 142 9.86 7.59 12.33
N ILE A 143 9.34 7.22 11.15
CA ILE A 143 8.13 7.80 10.57
C ILE A 143 7.19 6.68 10.19
N HIS A 144 5.95 6.73 10.66
CA HIS A 144 4.93 5.73 10.34
C HIS A 144 4.66 5.68 8.82
N CYS A 145 4.46 4.49 8.29
CA CYS A 145 4.25 4.28 6.84
C CYS A 145 3.05 5.06 6.27
N ALA A 146 2.05 5.41 7.09
CA ALA A 146 0.92 6.23 6.68
C ALA A 146 1.26 7.72 6.49
N VAL A 147 2.45 8.18 6.90
CA VAL A 147 2.81 9.61 6.88
C VAL A 147 3.81 9.88 5.76
N PRO A 148 3.41 10.51 4.65
CA PRO A 148 4.32 10.83 3.55
C PRO A 148 5.20 12.04 3.89
N GLU A 149 6.51 11.89 3.65
CA GLU A 149 7.51 12.95 3.76
C GLU A 149 8.57 12.79 2.64
N ASP A 150 9.74 13.40 2.77
CA ASP A 150 10.83 13.34 1.79
C ASP A 150 11.30 11.91 1.45
N HIS A 151 11.07 10.95 2.34
CA HIS A 151 11.42 9.53 2.14
C HIS A 151 10.37 8.75 1.33
N GLY A 152 9.21 9.33 1.01
CA GLY A 152 8.08 8.66 0.38
C GLY A 152 6.99 8.30 1.39
N ALA A 153 6.71 7.02 1.58
CA ALA A 153 5.64 6.40 2.38
C ALA A 153 4.26 6.44 1.71
N ASN A 154 3.17 6.69 2.46
CA ASN A 154 1.79 6.65 1.93
C ASN A 154 1.45 7.89 1.10
N MET A 155 1.85 7.90 -0.14
CA MET A 155 1.61 9.02 -1.07
C MET A 155 0.22 8.97 -1.72
N ASP A 156 -0.41 7.82 -1.79
CA ASP A 156 -1.74 7.58 -2.39
C ASP A 156 -1.96 8.29 -3.74
N THR A 157 -0.93 8.37 -4.55
CA THR A 157 -0.98 9.10 -5.82
C THR A 157 -1.11 8.17 -7.01
N LYS A 158 -2.09 8.43 -7.87
CA LYS A 158 -2.25 7.72 -9.15
C LYS A 158 -1.09 7.95 -10.15
N LEU A 159 -0.08 8.74 -9.78
CA LEU A 159 1.14 8.88 -10.56
C LEU A 159 2.07 7.67 -10.41
N VAL A 160 2.02 6.95 -9.28
CA VAL A 160 2.77 5.72 -9.03
C VAL A 160 1.97 4.52 -9.58
N ARG A 161 2.04 4.30 -10.86
CA ARG A 161 1.28 3.29 -11.62
C ARG A 161 2.16 2.57 -12.63
N VAL A 162 1.62 1.59 -13.31
CA VAL A 162 2.32 0.91 -14.41
C VAL A 162 2.88 1.92 -15.42
N GLY A 163 4.17 1.79 -15.70
CA GLY A 163 4.94 2.67 -16.58
C GLY A 163 5.53 3.92 -15.90
N SER A 164 5.31 4.11 -14.59
CA SER A 164 5.99 5.17 -13.84
C SER A 164 7.41 4.76 -13.44
N ARG A 165 8.22 5.78 -13.28
CA ARG A 165 9.59 5.68 -12.77
C ARG A 165 9.82 6.73 -11.70
#